data_6dee366203b8e1466c33976c0a82d7ae
#
_entry.id   6dee366203b8e1466c33976c0a82d7ae
#
_cell.length_a   1.000
_cell.length_b   1.000
_cell.length_c   1.000
_cell.angle_alpha   90.00
_cell.angle_beta   90.00
_cell.angle_gamma   90.00
#
_symmetry.space_group_name_H-M   'P 1'
#
loop_
_entity.id
_entity.type
_entity.pdbx_description
1 polymer ?
#
loop_
_entity_poly.entity_id
_entity_poly.type
_entity_poly.pdbx_seq_one_letter_code
_entity_poly.pdbx_strand_id
1 'polypeptide(L)'
;MAPDRSRLRIVVEDESGGIAAMADVGSGGAVPHPDGAQSGGVSVARTHRGKGIGSVLLAVIVDEAVRRKAPRFLAGASAAHNDALEWATRRGFSEIGRRLESYIELERFDPNRFGARVDEVRGSGITLRTIAEILDGRDAGAREAFIRALYDAEAPMWEDIPYPTPTPHWPYDRFRQMFFESGQIIEDASIVAYDGRIVAGLTMTAKRQPLDGSTWITGVGREYRGRGIATAIKVEPLSRAKARGVRALVTTNDEPNKAMREINAKLGYEPLPARVQLEKPLLH
;
A
#
# COMPACT_ATOMS: atom_id res chain seq x y z
N MET A 1 17.73 16.66 3.30
CA MET A 1 17.13 17.22 2.07
C MET A 1 15.97 16.32 1.66
N ALA A 2 14.75 16.84 1.57
CA ALA A 2 13.65 16.05 1.05
C ALA A 2 14.00 15.66 -0.41
N PRO A 3 13.79 14.39 -0.83
CA PRO A 3 14.00 14.01 -2.21
C PRO A 3 13.14 14.89 -3.10
N ASP A 4 13.71 15.34 -4.21
CA ASP A 4 13.05 16.18 -5.20
C ASP A 4 11.76 15.49 -5.67
N ARG A 5 10.64 15.87 -5.06
CA ARG A 5 9.29 15.44 -5.44
C ARG A 5 8.75 16.40 -6.49
N SER A 6 9.48 16.62 -7.56
CA SER A 6 8.98 17.42 -8.67
C SER A 6 7.83 16.69 -9.34
N ARG A 7 6.66 16.66 -8.68
CA ARG A 7 5.43 16.19 -9.29
C ARG A 7 4.76 17.37 -9.99
N LEU A 8 4.75 17.34 -11.32
CA LEU A 8 3.93 18.23 -12.11
C LEU A 8 2.46 17.81 -11.93
N ARG A 9 1.61 18.78 -11.61
CA ARG A 9 0.14 18.61 -11.58
C ARG A 9 -0.48 19.64 -12.47
N ILE A 10 -1.45 19.19 -13.27
CA ILE A 10 -2.19 20.02 -14.22
C ILE A 10 -3.66 19.91 -13.86
N VAL A 11 -4.35 21.05 -13.78
CA VAL A 11 -5.80 21.14 -13.59
C VAL A 11 -6.37 21.88 -14.78
N VAL A 12 -7.46 21.38 -15.32
CA VAL A 12 -8.23 22.04 -16.38
C VAL A 12 -9.58 22.44 -15.78
N GLU A 13 -9.88 23.73 -15.84
CA GLU A 13 -11.15 24.28 -15.41
C GLU A 13 -12.09 24.45 -16.61
N ASP A 14 -13.39 24.31 -16.40
CA ASP A 14 -14.40 24.65 -17.37
C ASP A 14 -14.82 26.15 -17.23
N GLU A 15 -15.70 26.60 -18.12
CA GLU A 15 -16.15 28.00 -18.16
C GLU A 15 -16.86 28.45 -16.87
N SER A 16 -17.34 27.51 -16.05
CA SER A 16 -17.97 27.80 -14.76
C SER A 16 -16.97 27.84 -13.58
N GLY A 17 -15.67 27.59 -13.84
CA GLY A 17 -14.63 27.44 -12.81
C GLY A 17 -14.63 26.06 -12.16
N GLY A 18 -15.39 25.10 -12.69
CA GLY A 18 -15.38 23.71 -12.23
C GLY A 18 -14.18 22.93 -12.78
N ILE A 19 -13.70 21.93 -12.04
CA ILE A 19 -12.60 21.07 -12.49
C ILE A 19 -13.10 20.08 -13.54
N ALA A 20 -12.72 20.31 -14.80
CA ALA A 20 -13.05 19.45 -15.95
C ALA A 20 -12.10 18.24 -16.05
N ALA A 21 -10.81 18.41 -15.74
CA ALA A 21 -9.83 17.34 -15.82
C ALA A 21 -8.61 17.63 -14.94
N MET A 22 -7.86 16.57 -14.64
CA MET A 22 -6.59 16.62 -13.93
C MET A 22 -5.60 15.66 -14.57
N ALA A 23 -4.32 16.01 -14.53
CA ALA A 23 -3.23 15.11 -14.86
C ALA A 23 -2.04 15.34 -13.94
N ASP A 24 -1.21 14.30 -13.78
CA ASP A 24 0.00 14.44 -13.02
C ASP A 24 1.11 13.51 -13.54
N VAL A 25 2.37 13.90 -13.30
CA VAL A 25 3.56 13.08 -13.55
C VAL A 25 4.64 13.36 -12.51
N GLY A 26 5.31 12.33 -12.05
CA GLY A 26 6.40 12.42 -11.07
C GLY A 26 7.19 11.13 -10.96
N SER A 27 8.28 11.16 -10.20
CA SER A 27 9.22 10.04 -10.04
C SER A 27 8.67 8.81 -9.28
N GLY A 28 7.39 8.76 -9.03
CA GLY A 28 6.75 7.67 -8.30
C GLY A 28 6.24 8.08 -6.92
N GLY A 29 6.13 7.10 -6.02
CA GLY A 29 5.61 7.28 -4.66
C GLY A 29 6.62 7.86 -3.68
N ALA A 30 6.77 7.20 -2.53
CA ALA A 30 7.70 7.62 -1.48
C ALA A 30 9.18 7.43 -1.88
N VAL A 31 9.45 6.47 -2.76
CA VAL A 31 10.78 6.18 -3.33
C VAL A 31 10.67 6.25 -4.84
N PRO A 32 11.59 6.95 -5.52
CA PRO A 32 11.68 6.94 -6.97
C PRO A 32 11.92 5.52 -7.50
N HIS A 33 11.42 5.21 -8.69
CA HIS A 33 11.75 3.95 -9.35
C HIS A 33 13.25 3.88 -9.63
N PRO A 34 13.91 2.73 -9.37
CA PRO A 34 15.36 2.57 -9.51
C PRO A 34 15.89 2.86 -10.90
N ASP A 35 15.09 2.61 -11.93
CA ASP A 35 15.41 2.84 -13.33
C ASP A 35 15.04 4.25 -13.83
N GLY A 36 14.56 5.11 -12.94
CA GLY A 36 14.14 6.47 -13.30
C GLY A 36 12.75 6.57 -13.95
N ALA A 37 11.96 5.49 -13.99
CA ALA A 37 10.60 5.53 -14.52
C ALA A 37 9.78 6.65 -13.86
N GLN A 38 8.95 7.31 -14.65
CA GLN A 38 7.97 8.29 -14.15
C GLN A 38 6.60 7.65 -14.03
N SER A 39 5.81 8.11 -13.07
CA SER A 39 4.46 7.62 -12.88
C SER A 39 3.46 8.76 -12.81
N GLY A 40 2.25 8.50 -13.30
CA GLY A 40 1.19 9.50 -13.30
C GLY A 40 -0.11 9.01 -13.89
N GLY A 41 -1.00 9.96 -14.17
CA GLY A 41 -2.29 9.62 -14.75
C GLY A 41 -3.08 10.84 -15.21
N VAL A 42 -4.20 10.54 -15.87
CA VAL A 42 -5.16 11.51 -16.36
C VAL A 42 -6.54 11.14 -15.85
N SER A 43 -7.27 12.12 -15.34
CA SER A 43 -8.68 11.99 -14.96
C SER A 43 -9.50 13.08 -15.64
N VAL A 44 -10.58 12.69 -16.31
CA VAL A 44 -11.51 13.63 -16.99
C VAL A 44 -12.91 13.41 -16.43
N ALA A 45 -13.54 14.48 -15.98
CA ALA A 45 -14.92 14.46 -15.49
C ALA A 45 -15.86 13.89 -16.57
N ARG A 46 -16.86 13.10 -16.17
CA ARG A 46 -17.76 12.40 -17.13
C ARG A 46 -18.37 13.32 -18.17
N THR A 47 -18.82 14.50 -17.77
CA THR A 47 -19.43 15.54 -18.63
C THR A 47 -18.47 16.15 -19.64
N HIS A 48 -17.16 15.96 -19.45
CA HIS A 48 -16.11 16.53 -20.29
C HIS A 48 -15.35 15.49 -21.11
N ARG A 49 -15.74 14.19 -21.02
CA ARG A 49 -15.15 13.11 -21.82
C ARG A 49 -15.55 13.24 -23.31
N GLY A 50 -14.77 12.60 -24.18
CA GLY A 50 -15.02 12.63 -25.63
C GLY A 50 -14.57 13.91 -26.35
N LYS A 51 -14.13 14.95 -25.63
CA LYS A 51 -13.72 16.26 -26.18
C LYS A 51 -12.19 16.39 -26.43
N GLY A 52 -11.43 15.30 -26.39
CA GLY A 52 -9.98 15.31 -26.63
C GLY A 52 -9.12 15.70 -25.43
N ILE A 53 -9.68 16.24 -24.34
CA ILE A 53 -8.94 16.76 -23.18
C ILE A 53 -7.96 15.72 -22.61
N GLY A 54 -8.41 14.47 -22.43
CA GLY A 54 -7.56 13.40 -21.89
C GLY A 54 -6.34 13.10 -22.78
N SER A 55 -6.48 13.21 -24.11
CA SER A 55 -5.38 12.97 -25.04
C SER A 55 -4.34 14.09 -24.99
N VAL A 56 -4.78 15.33 -24.90
CA VAL A 56 -3.89 16.49 -24.74
C VAL A 56 -3.12 16.39 -23.43
N LEU A 57 -3.81 16.13 -22.33
CA LEU A 57 -3.18 16.01 -21.02
C LEU A 57 -2.18 14.85 -20.96
N LEU A 58 -2.52 13.70 -21.57
CA LEU A 58 -1.61 12.56 -21.63
C LEU A 58 -0.35 12.92 -22.43
N ALA A 59 -0.48 13.60 -23.56
CA ALA A 59 0.69 14.04 -24.33
C ALA A 59 1.60 14.93 -23.47
N VAL A 60 1.05 15.94 -22.79
CA VAL A 60 1.83 16.84 -21.93
C VAL A 60 2.60 16.09 -20.85
N ILE A 61 1.96 15.15 -20.13
CA ILE A 61 2.65 14.44 -19.04
C ILE A 61 3.64 13.37 -19.55
N VAL A 62 3.40 12.79 -20.74
CA VAL A 62 4.35 11.89 -21.40
C VAL A 62 5.56 12.67 -21.91
N ASP A 63 5.37 13.81 -22.56
CA ASP A 63 6.46 14.70 -23.00
C ASP A 63 7.31 15.16 -21.82
N GLU A 64 6.69 15.46 -20.68
CA GLU A 64 7.42 15.79 -19.46
C GLU A 64 8.26 14.60 -18.96
N ALA A 65 7.73 13.37 -19.02
CA ALA A 65 8.47 12.16 -18.65
C ALA A 65 9.67 11.94 -19.60
N VAL A 66 9.49 12.16 -20.91
CA VAL A 66 10.58 12.12 -21.90
C VAL A 66 11.62 13.18 -21.60
N ARG A 67 11.20 14.43 -21.31
CA ARG A 67 12.12 15.53 -20.92
C ARG A 67 12.95 15.18 -19.68
N ARG A 68 12.38 14.40 -18.76
CA ARG A 68 13.07 13.87 -17.57
C ARG A 68 13.92 12.62 -17.87
N LYS A 69 14.01 12.20 -19.13
CA LYS A 69 14.75 11.03 -19.60
C LYS A 69 14.27 9.72 -18.93
N ALA A 70 12.97 9.62 -18.65
CA ALA A 70 12.40 8.41 -18.10
C ALA A 70 12.39 7.29 -19.17
N PRO A 71 12.82 6.06 -18.87
CA PRO A 71 12.80 4.98 -19.84
C PRO A 71 11.38 4.48 -20.13
N ARG A 72 10.45 4.74 -19.20
CA ARG A 72 9.05 4.31 -19.28
C ARG A 72 8.15 5.16 -18.41
N PHE A 73 6.86 5.16 -18.76
CA PHE A 73 5.80 5.80 -17.99
C PHE A 73 4.87 4.75 -17.38
N LEU A 74 4.67 4.83 -16.07
CA LEU A 74 3.82 3.93 -15.31
C LEU A 74 2.48 4.61 -14.99
N ALA A 75 1.39 3.89 -15.18
CA ALA A 75 0.04 4.37 -14.88
C ALA A 75 -0.80 3.27 -14.23
N GLY A 76 -2.03 3.58 -13.87
CA GLY A 76 -2.95 2.57 -13.38
C GLY A 76 -4.40 2.99 -13.54
N ALA A 77 -5.25 1.99 -13.80
CA ALA A 77 -6.69 2.16 -13.88
C ALA A 77 -7.41 1.06 -13.10
N SER A 78 -8.66 1.32 -12.67
CA SER A 78 -9.50 0.28 -12.10
C SER A 78 -9.96 -0.70 -13.16
N ALA A 79 -9.92 -2.00 -12.87
CA ALA A 79 -10.48 -3.05 -13.73
C ALA A 79 -12.00 -2.88 -13.98
N ALA A 80 -12.69 -2.11 -13.15
CA ALA A 80 -14.10 -1.75 -13.37
C ALA A 80 -14.30 -0.74 -14.52
N HIS A 81 -13.25 -0.15 -15.06
CA HIS A 81 -13.29 0.87 -16.11
C HIS A 81 -12.65 0.37 -17.40
N ASN A 82 -13.34 -0.54 -18.09
CA ASN A 82 -12.86 -1.10 -19.37
C ASN A 82 -12.57 -0.02 -20.41
N ASP A 83 -13.39 1.04 -20.46
CA ASP A 83 -13.20 2.21 -21.32
C ASP A 83 -11.85 2.89 -21.11
N ALA A 84 -11.40 3.00 -19.85
CA ALA A 84 -10.12 3.60 -19.50
C ALA A 84 -8.95 2.68 -19.88
N LEU A 85 -9.09 1.36 -19.70
CA LEU A 85 -8.08 0.37 -20.07
C LEU A 85 -7.88 0.32 -21.59
N GLU A 86 -8.97 0.23 -22.36
CA GLU A 86 -8.92 0.28 -23.81
C GLU A 86 -8.36 1.62 -24.33
N TRP A 87 -8.72 2.73 -23.68
CA TRP A 87 -8.20 4.05 -24.04
C TRP A 87 -6.68 4.11 -23.84
N ALA A 88 -6.15 3.52 -22.75
CA ALA A 88 -4.73 3.45 -22.48
C ALA A 88 -4.02 2.52 -23.49
N THR A 89 -4.58 1.33 -23.76
CA THR A 89 -4.01 0.38 -24.73
C THR A 89 -3.86 0.99 -26.11
N ARG A 90 -4.89 1.71 -26.61
CA ARG A 90 -4.81 2.43 -27.91
C ARG A 90 -3.74 3.52 -27.94
N ARG A 91 -3.16 3.88 -26.79
CA ARG A 91 -2.08 4.88 -26.65
C ARG A 91 -0.73 4.26 -26.28
N GLY A 92 -0.62 2.94 -26.47
CA GLY A 92 0.63 2.22 -26.33
C GLY A 92 0.97 1.82 -24.89
N PHE A 93 -0.01 1.80 -24.00
CA PHE A 93 0.15 1.17 -22.69
C PHE A 93 -0.12 -0.32 -22.77
N SER A 94 0.68 -1.11 -22.05
CA SER A 94 0.47 -2.53 -21.80
C SER A 94 0.27 -2.81 -20.32
N GLU A 95 -0.49 -3.84 -20.00
CA GLU A 95 -0.64 -4.32 -18.64
C GLU A 95 0.64 -5.03 -18.18
N ILE A 96 1.13 -4.70 -17.00
CA ILE A 96 2.31 -5.30 -16.37
C ILE A 96 1.97 -6.05 -15.08
N GLY A 97 0.76 -5.92 -14.58
CA GLY A 97 0.31 -6.61 -13.37
C GLY A 97 -0.97 -6.03 -12.79
N ARG A 98 -1.44 -6.68 -11.74
CA ARG A 98 -2.65 -6.25 -11.01
C ARG A 98 -2.41 -6.19 -9.53
N ARG A 99 -2.90 -5.13 -8.92
CA ARG A 99 -3.02 -5.01 -7.47
C ARG A 99 -4.46 -5.29 -7.08
N LEU A 100 -4.61 -6.28 -6.23
CA LEU A 100 -5.91 -6.77 -5.77
C LEU A 100 -6.21 -6.10 -4.44
N GLU A 101 -7.15 -5.18 -4.44
CA GLU A 101 -7.67 -4.60 -3.22
C GLU A 101 -8.79 -5.49 -2.68
N SER A 102 -8.86 -5.60 -1.38
CA SER A 102 -9.99 -6.24 -0.67
C SER A 102 -10.28 -5.49 0.61
N TYR A 103 -11.53 -5.55 1.07
CA TYR A 103 -11.97 -4.87 2.28
C TYR A 103 -12.69 -5.84 3.21
N ILE A 104 -12.73 -5.49 4.49
CA ILE A 104 -13.53 -6.19 5.49
C ILE A 104 -14.31 -5.18 6.31
N GLU A 105 -15.61 -5.40 6.45
CA GLU A 105 -16.46 -4.70 7.40
C GLU A 105 -16.24 -5.27 8.80
N LEU A 106 -15.70 -4.45 9.72
CA LEU A 106 -15.30 -4.93 11.03
C LEU A 106 -16.49 -5.29 11.94
N GLU A 107 -17.66 -4.73 11.69
CA GLU A 107 -18.88 -5.12 12.40
C GLU A 107 -19.16 -6.61 12.27
N ARG A 108 -18.95 -7.18 11.08
CA ARG A 108 -19.18 -8.60 10.76
C ARG A 108 -18.02 -9.50 11.16
N PHE A 109 -16.89 -8.95 11.56
CA PHE A 109 -15.72 -9.74 11.95
C PHE A 109 -15.93 -10.36 13.34
N ASP A 110 -15.83 -11.68 13.42
CA ASP A 110 -15.83 -12.45 14.67
C ASP A 110 -14.44 -13.02 14.94
N PRO A 111 -13.69 -12.46 15.92
CA PRO A 111 -12.35 -12.94 16.27
C PRO A 111 -12.36 -14.35 16.88
N ASN A 112 -13.47 -14.78 17.50
CA ASN A 112 -13.54 -16.09 18.17
C ASN A 112 -13.34 -17.26 17.20
N ARG A 113 -13.66 -17.07 15.91
CA ARG A 113 -13.42 -18.06 14.86
C ARG A 113 -11.94 -18.39 14.68
N PHE A 114 -11.05 -17.54 15.16
CA PHE A 114 -9.61 -17.66 15.01
C PHE A 114 -8.89 -17.85 16.35
N GLY A 115 -9.63 -17.88 17.47
CA GLY A 115 -9.07 -17.98 18.82
C GLY A 115 -8.10 -19.14 18.96
N ALA A 116 -8.49 -20.34 18.55
CA ALA A 116 -7.64 -21.53 18.61
C ALA A 116 -6.32 -21.36 17.82
N ARG A 117 -6.35 -20.66 16.69
CA ARG A 117 -5.12 -20.39 15.91
C ARG A 117 -4.23 -19.37 16.60
N VAL A 118 -4.80 -18.34 17.19
CA VAL A 118 -4.03 -17.34 17.95
C VAL A 118 -3.38 -17.99 19.19
N ASP A 119 -4.13 -18.85 19.89
CA ASP A 119 -3.64 -19.58 21.07
C ASP A 119 -2.54 -20.59 20.72
N GLU A 120 -2.66 -21.29 19.58
CA GLU A 120 -1.61 -22.18 19.06
C GLU A 120 -0.31 -21.40 18.79
N VAL A 121 -0.39 -20.22 18.17
CA VAL A 121 0.76 -19.36 17.90
C VAL A 121 1.39 -18.90 19.22
N ARG A 122 0.60 -18.45 20.19
CA ARG A 122 1.10 -18.06 21.52
C ARG A 122 1.70 -19.25 22.28
N GLY A 123 1.05 -20.41 22.21
CA GLY A 123 1.54 -21.66 22.83
C GLY A 123 2.85 -22.15 22.22
N SER A 124 3.19 -21.75 21.00
CA SER A 124 4.48 -22.05 20.36
C SER A 124 5.65 -21.14 20.79
N GLY A 125 5.45 -20.29 21.80
CA GLY A 125 6.47 -19.37 22.32
C GLY A 125 6.46 -17.99 21.65
N ILE A 126 5.55 -17.75 20.70
CA ILE A 126 5.44 -16.45 20.04
C ILE A 126 4.62 -15.48 20.89
N THR A 127 5.19 -14.34 21.21
CA THR A 127 4.51 -13.25 21.92
C THR A 127 3.99 -12.22 20.91
N LEU A 128 2.70 -11.87 21.01
CA LEU A 128 2.07 -10.83 20.20
C LEU A 128 1.91 -9.57 21.04
N ARG A 129 2.45 -8.45 20.57
CA ARG A 129 2.35 -7.15 21.25
C ARG A 129 1.97 -6.07 20.25
N THR A 130 1.17 -5.10 20.69
CA THR A 130 0.92 -3.89 19.90
C THR A 130 2.14 -2.97 19.90
N ILE A 131 2.26 -2.14 18.88
CA ILE A 131 3.29 -1.08 18.87
C ILE A 131 3.07 -0.12 20.05
N ALA A 132 1.82 0.19 20.40
CA ALA A 132 1.50 1.02 21.57
C ALA A 132 2.03 0.41 22.88
N GLU A 133 1.79 -0.89 23.14
CA GLU A 133 2.30 -1.59 24.32
C GLU A 133 3.84 -1.66 24.37
N ILE A 134 4.47 -1.73 23.18
CA ILE A 134 5.93 -1.75 23.10
C ILE A 134 6.52 -0.38 23.41
N LEU A 135 5.85 0.70 22.97
CA LEU A 135 6.35 2.07 23.11
C LEU A 135 5.94 2.73 24.42
N ASP A 136 5.03 2.12 25.18
CA ASP A 136 4.56 2.64 26.45
C ASP A 136 5.70 2.81 27.45
N GLY A 137 5.79 3.99 28.08
CA GLY A 137 6.83 4.34 29.03
C GLY A 137 8.27 4.41 28.50
N ARG A 138 8.50 4.25 27.20
CA ARG A 138 9.84 4.33 26.62
C ARG A 138 10.28 5.78 26.39
N ASP A 139 11.51 6.08 26.73
CA ASP A 139 12.17 7.33 26.36
C ASP A 139 12.46 7.40 24.83
N ALA A 140 12.90 8.55 24.37
CA ALA A 140 13.16 8.79 22.95
C ALA A 140 14.23 7.84 22.38
N GLY A 141 15.26 7.51 23.15
CA GLY A 141 16.32 6.61 22.70
C GLY A 141 15.83 5.16 22.54
N ALA A 142 15.03 4.67 23.49
CA ALA A 142 14.44 3.34 23.42
C ALA A 142 13.37 3.24 22.32
N ARG A 143 12.63 4.34 22.03
CA ARG A 143 11.71 4.42 20.89
C ARG A 143 12.48 4.32 19.56
N GLU A 144 13.53 5.10 19.41
CA GLU A 144 14.36 5.09 18.18
C GLU A 144 15.00 3.72 17.95
N ALA A 145 15.53 3.08 19.01
CA ALA A 145 16.09 1.74 18.94
C ALA A 145 15.05 0.69 18.47
N PHE A 146 13.82 0.80 18.98
CA PHE A 146 12.73 -0.09 18.54
C PHE A 146 12.38 0.14 17.07
N ILE A 147 12.25 1.41 16.64
CA ILE A 147 11.89 1.75 15.25
C ILE A 147 12.97 1.21 14.29
N ARG A 148 14.25 1.34 14.66
CA ARG A 148 15.37 0.79 13.90
C ARG A 148 15.29 -0.72 13.79
N ALA A 149 15.11 -1.41 14.91
CA ALA A 149 14.99 -2.87 14.92
C ALA A 149 13.79 -3.37 14.10
N LEU A 150 12.66 -2.65 14.14
CA LEU A 150 11.50 -2.97 13.35
C LEU A 150 11.75 -2.80 11.85
N TYR A 151 12.41 -1.70 11.47
CA TYR A 151 12.84 -1.43 10.09
C TYR A 151 13.75 -2.53 9.54
N ASP A 152 14.78 -2.91 10.32
CA ASP A 152 15.73 -3.93 9.91
C ASP A 152 15.07 -5.32 9.78
N ALA A 153 14.07 -5.62 10.62
CA ALA A 153 13.30 -6.86 10.53
C ALA A 153 12.30 -6.86 9.37
N GLU A 154 11.74 -5.70 9.01
CA GLU A 154 10.74 -5.56 7.94
C GLU A 154 11.37 -5.59 6.54
N ALA A 155 12.60 -5.11 6.39
CA ALA A 155 13.26 -5.01 5.10
C ALA A 155 13.32 -6.33 4.30
N PRO A 156 13.71 -7.49 4.88
CA PRO A 156 13.66 -8.77 4.17
C PRO A 156 12.23 -9.22 3.81
N MET A 157 11.23 -8.82 4.62
CA MET A 157 9.83 -9.15 4.35
C MET A 157 9.29 -8.32 3.18
N TRP A 158 9.77 -7.08 3.02
CA TRP A 158 9.47 -6.21 1.89
C TRP A 158 10.02 -6.76 0.59
N GLU A 159 11.26 -7.27 0.60
CA GLU A 159 11.89 -7.88 -0.57
C GLU A 159 11.13 -9.11 -1.10
N ASP A 160 10.41 -9.81 -0.23
CA ASP A 160 9.60 -10.99 -0.58
C ASP A 160 8.22 -10.61 -1.18
N ILE A 161 7.85 -9.34 -1.26
CA ILE A 161 6.61 -8.91 -1.91
C ILE A 161 6.79 -9.03 -3.43
N PRO A 162 5.92 -9.81 -4.12
CA PRO A 162 6.08 -10.07 -5.54
C PRO A 162 5.57 -8.89 -6.40
N TYR A 163 6.23 -7.75 -6.30
CA TYR A 163 5.91 -6.58 -7.12
C TYR A 163 6.18 -6.86 -8.61
N PRO A 164 5.32 -6.39 -9.54
CA PRO A 164 5.55 -6.51 -10.98
C PRO A 164 6.78 -5.72 -11.46
N THR A 165 7.16 -4.69 -10.72
CA THR A 165 8.38 -3.92 -10.97
C THR A 165 9.19 -3.83 -9.67
N PRO A 166 10.53 -3.88 -9.73
CA PRO A 166 11.36 -3.74 -8.55
C PRO A 166 10.98 -2.49 -7.76
N THR A 167 10.58 -2.68 -6.50
CA THR A 167 10.18 -1.61 -5.60
C THR A 167 11.13 -1.63 -4.40
N PRO A 168 12.11 -0.72 -4.35
CA PRO A 168 13.08 -0.70 -3.27
C PRO A 168 12.40 -0.44 -1.94
N HIS A 169 12.98 -1.02 -0.89
CA HIS A 169 12.58 -0.69 0.47
C HIS A 169 12.79 0.80 0.74
N TRP A 170 12.00 1.35 1.60
CA TRP A 170 12.08 2.78 1.93
C TRP A 170 13.38 3.07 2.70
N PRO A 171 14.04 4.22 2.44
CA PRO A 171 15.09 4.69 3.33
C PRO A 171 14.56 4.85 4.76
N TYR A 172 15.40 4.54 5.76
CA TYR A 172 14.99 4.56 7.17
C TYR A 172 14.27 5.84 7.59
N ASP A 173 14.79 7.01 7.22
CA ASP A 173 14.16 8.29 7.59
C ASP A 173 12.75 8.44 7.04
N ARG A 174 12.51 7.88 5.83
CA ARG A 174 11.17 7.87 5.24
C ARG A 174 10.23 6.89 5.94
N PHE A 175 10.71 5.72 6.29
CA PHE A 175 9.99 4.74 7.09
C PHE A 175 9.59 5.36 8.44
N ARG A 176 10.56 5.92 9.17
CA ARG A 176 10.32 6.58 10.46
C ARG A 176 9.29 7.70 10.35
N GLN A 177 9.47 8.62 9.38
CA GLN A 177 8.55 9.71 9.14
C GLN A 177 7.13 9.23 8.83
N MET A 178 7.00 8.26 7.91
CA MET A 178 5.69 7.77 7.45
C MET A 178 4.96 7.02 8.55
N PHE A 179 5.64 6.16 9.28
CA PHE A 179 4.98 5.25 10.21
C PHE A 179 4.89 5.80 11.64
N PHE A 180 5.84 6.61 12.09
CA PHE A 180 5.94 7.01 13.49
C PHE A 180 5.79 8.51 13.75
N GLU A 181 6.03 9.38 12.75
CA GLU A 181 5.92 10.83 12.92
C GLU A 181 4.66 11.42 12.26
N SER A 182 4.12 10.77 11.23
CA SER A 182 2.95 11.29 10.49
C SER A 182 1.62 11.19 11.24
N GLY A 183 1.56 10.39 12.33
CA GLY A 183 0.32 10.07 13.03
C GLY A 183 -0.65 9.20 12.22
N GLN A 184 -0.20 8.62 11.11
CA GLN A 184 -1.03 7.78 10.25
C GLN A 184 -1.21 6.37 10.82
N ILE A 185 -0.24 5.83 11.53
CA ILE A 185 -0.30 4.48 12.08
C ILE A 185 -1.25 4.43 13.27
N ILE A 186 -2.04 3.36 13.35
CA ILE A 186 -2.86 3.01 14.51
C ILE A 186 -2.02 2.06 15.37
N GLU A 187 -1.25 2.61 16.29
CA GLU A 187 -0.27 1.85 17.09
C GLU A 187 -0.89 0.69 17.87
N ASP A 188 -2.12 0.84 18.39
CA ASP A 188 -2.84 -0.22 19.10
C ASP A 188 -3.40 -1.31 18.17
N ALA A 189 -3.52 -1.03 16.87
CA ALA A 189 -3.94 -2.00 15.87
C ALA A 189 -2.79 -2.40 14.94
N SER A 190 -1.55 -2.17 15.37
CA SER A 190 -0.34 -2.62 14.69
C SER A 190 0.39 -3.59 15.60
N ILE A 191 0.65 -4.80 15.12
CA ILE A 191 1.12 -5.93 15.94
C ILE A 191 2.51 -6.35 15.51
N VAL A 192 3.36 -6.61 16.49
CA VAL A 192 4.66 -7.26 16.33
C VAL A 192 4.64 -8.61 17.02
N ALA A 193 5.01 -9.66 16.30
CA ALA A 193 5.20 -11.00 16.82
C ALA A 193 6.68 -11.22 17.16
N TYR A 194 6.96 -11.67 18.36
CA TYR A 194 8.31 -11.93 18.86
C TYR A 194 8.52 -13.41 19.17
N ASP A 195 9.69 -13.93 18.80
CA ASP A 195 10.29 -15.14 19.36
C ASP A 195 11.44 -14.69 20.26
N GLY A 196 11.23 -14.71 21.58
CA GLY A 196 12.14 -14.08 22.51
C GLY A 196 12.34 -12.58 22.22
N ARG A 197 13.49 -12.22 21.64
CA ARG A 197 13.84 -10.84 21.24
C ARG A 197 13.80 -10.62 19.72
N ILE A 198 13.57 -11.68 18.95
CA ILE A 198 13.60 -11.64 17.49
C ILE A 198 12.19 -11.26 16.98
N VAL A 199 12.12 -10.32 16.05
CA VAL A 199 10.88 -9.99 15.36
C VAL A 199 10.58 -11.11 14.35
N ALA A 200 9.63 -11.98 14.70
CA ALA A 200 9.20 -13.10 13.86
C ALA A 200 8.20 -12.67 12.76
N GLY A 201 7.48 -11.59 13.01
CA GLY A 201 6.53 -11.04 12.05
C GLY A 201 5.92 -9.74 12.54
N LEU A 202 5.28 -9.02 11.64
CA LEU A 202 4.61 -7.76 11.96
C LEU A 202 3.41 -7.50 11.04
N THR A 203 2.49 -6.69 11.51
CA THR A 203 1.48 -6.03 10.69
C THR A 203 1.30 -4.60 11.14
N MET A 204 1.18 -3.69 10.19
CA MET A 204 0.96 -2.27 10.47
C MET A 204 -0.35 -1.82 9.86
N THR A 205 -1.18 -1.20 10.70
CA THR A 205 -2.49 -0.66 10.34
C THR A 205 -2.43 0.85 10.34
N ALA A 206 -2.87 1.45 9.25
CA ALA A 206 -2.88 2.90 9.07
C ALA A 206 -4.30 3.44 8.93
N LYS A 207 -4.50 4.69 9.31
CA LYS A 207 -5.70 5.46 9.03
C LYS A 207 -5.81 5.72 7.52
N ARG A 208 -6.98 5.54 6.94
CA ARG A 208 -7.24 5.83 5.53
C ARG A 208 -8.23 6.99 5.37
N GLN A 209 -9.29 6.99 6.17
CA GLN A 209 -10.32 8.01 6.27
C GLN A 209 -10.80 8.09 7.71
N PRO A 210 -11.68 9.04 8.10
CA PRO A 210 -12.06 9.23 9.49
C PRO A 210 -12.52 7.96 10.23
N LEU A 211 -13.19 7.03 9.50
CA LEU A 211 -13.71 5.79 10.10
C LEU A 211 -13.20 4.53 9.42
N ASP A 212 -12.23 4.65 8.51
CA ASP A 212 -11.69 3.52 7.78
C ASP A 212 -10.17 3.46 7.94
N GLY A 213 -9.63 2.24 7.86
CA GLY A 213 -8.20 2.01 7.93
C GLY A 213 -7.72 1.13 6.77
N SER A 214 -6.42 0.92 6.74
CA SER A 214 -5.79 -0.01 5.81
C SER A 214 -4.72 -0.83 6.52
N THR A 215 -4.63 -2.11 6.17
CA THR A 215 -3.43 -2.89 6.46
C THR A 215 -2.35 -2.44 5.50
N TRP A 216 -1.32 -1.78 6.02
CA TRP A 216 -0.22 -1.26 5.22
C TRP A 216 0.71 -2.37 4.78
N ILE A 217 1.19 -3.17 5.74
CA ILE A 217 2.03 -4.32 5.52
C ILE A 217 1.66 -5.44 6.49
N THR A 218 1.83 -6.67 6.05
CA THR A 218 1.89 -7.86 6.89
C THR A 218 3.04 -8.71 6.39
N GLY A 219 4.00 -8.99 7.24
CA GLY A 219 5.17 -9.79 6.93
C GLY A 219 5.47 -10.81 8.02
N VAL A 220 6.05 -11.95 7.63
CA VAL A 220 6.58 -12.98 8.55
C VAL A 220 7.94 -13.39 8.02
N GLY A 221 8.92 -13.39 8.90
CA GLY A 221 10.28 -13.81 8.60
C GLY A 221 10.30 -15.22 7.98
N ARG A 222 11.19 -15.45 7.02
CA ARG A 222 11.22 -16.72 6.23
C ARG A 222 11.26 -17.95 7.12
N GLU A 223 12.02 -17.89 8.21
CA GLU A 223 12.18 -18.98 9.20
C GLU A 223 10.93 -19.27 10.05
N TYR A 224 10.01 -18.33 10.09
CA TYR A 224 8.78 -18.38 10.89
C TYR A 224 7.52 -18.68 10.06
N ARG A 225 7.65 -18.86 8.74
CA ARG A 225 6.52 -19.14 7.86
C ARG A 225 5.94 -20.53 8.10
N GLY A 226 4.69 -20.72 7.68
CA GLY A 226 3.96 -21.99 7.88
C GLY A 226 3.44 -22.23 9.30
N ARG A 227 3.80 -21.39 10.28
CA ARG A 227 3.44 -21.54 11.71
C ARG A 227 2.15 -20.80 12.11
N GLY A 228 1.38 -20.24 11.15
CA GLY A 228 0.14 -19.52 11.43
C GLY A 228 0.29 -18.07 11.92
N ILE A 229 1.52 -17.58 12.08
CA ILE A 229 1.82 -16.25 12.63
C ILE A 229 1.13 -15.14 11.80
N ALA A 230 1.17 -15.22 10.46
CA ALA A 230 0.53 -14.22 9.60
C ALA A 230 -0.97 -14.08 9.89
N THR A 231 -1.67 -15.18 10.15
CA THR A 231 -3.09 -15.16 10.54
C THR A 231 -3.25 -14.49 11.91
N ALA A 232 -2.48 -14.87 12.90
CA ALA A 232 -2.58 -14.34 14.26
C ALA A 232 -2.33 -12.84 14.31
N ILE A 233 -1.27 -12.35 13.66
CA ILE A 233 -0.96 -10.91 13.60
C ILE A 233 -1.95 -10.10 12.74
N LYS A 234 -2.81 -10.74 11.95
CA LYS A 234 -3.91 -10.06 11.24
C LYS A 234 -5.23 -10.10 12.02
N VAL A 235 -5.49 -11.11 12.82
CA VAL A 235 -6.71 -11.20 13.66
C VAL A 235 -6.71 -10.12 14.75
N GLU A 236 -5.61 -9.95 15.44
CA GLU A 236 -5.48 -8.96 16.53
C GLU A 236 -5.79 -7.52 16.07
N PRO A 237 -5.22 -7.00 14.96
CA PRO A 237 -5.55 -5.67 14.45
C PRO A 237 -7.01 -5.47 14.11
N LEU A 238 -7.66 -6.49 13.51
CA LEU A 238 -9.08 -6.42 13.16
C LEU A 238 -9.94 -6.23 14.41
N SER A 239 -9.65 -6.99 15.46
CA SER A 239 -10.36 -6.90 16.74
C SER A 239 -10.15 -5.52 17.40
N ARG A 240 -8.92 -5.06 17.45
CA ARG A 240 -8.56 -3.79 18.08
C ARG A 240 -9.06 -2.58 17.29
N ALA A 241 -8.99 -2.61 15.97
CA ALA A 241 -9.55 -1.57 15.11
C ALA A 241 -11.08 -1.47 15.26
N LYS A 242 -11.78 -2.63 15.34
CA LYS A 242 -13.22 -2.70 15.64
C LYS A 242 -13.54 -2.02 16.98
N ALA A 243 -12.79 -2.34 18.03
CA ALA A 243 -12.98 -1.74 19.36
C ALA A 243 -12.76 -0.22 19.38
N ARG A 244 -12.02 0.33 18.42
CA ARG A 244 -11.80 1.78 18.22
C ARG A 244 -12.82 2.45 17.31
N GLY A 245 -13.85 1.73 16.87
CA GLY A 245 -14.90 2.26 16.00
C GLY A 245 -14.46 2.40 14.53
N VAL A 246 -13.36 1.79 14.12
CA VAL A 246 -13.02 1.66 12.70
C VAL A 246 -14.06 0.76 12.06
N ARG A 247 -14.67 1.21 10.96
CA ARG A 247 -15.75 0.48 10.28
C ARG A 247 -15.24 -0.59 9.35
N ALA A 248 -14.21 -0.26 8.60
CA ALA A 248 -13.65 -1.16 7.59
C ALA A 248 -12.13 -1.07 7.52
N LEU A 249 -11.49 -2.17 7.18
CA LEU A 249 -10.08 -2.21 6.80
C LEU A 249 -9.95 -2.66 5.35
N VAL A 250 -9.10 -1.95 4.62
CA VAL A 250 -8.71 -2.31 3.25
C VAL A 250 -7.30 -2.90 3.28
N THR A 251 -7.05 -3.85 2.42
CA THR A 251 -5.71 -4.38 2.17
C THR A 251 -5.46 -4.48 0.67
N THR A 252 -4.20 -4.40 0.27
CA THR A 252 -3.81 -4.52 -1.13
C THR A 252 -2.72 -5.59 -1.25
N ASN A 253 -2.87 -6.48 -2.21
CA ASN A 253 -1.88 -7.50 -2.53
C ASN A 253 -1.61 -7.50 -4.04
N ASP A 254 -0.38 -7.75 -4.42
CA ASP A 254 -0.07 -8.04 -5.82
C ASP A 254 -0.59 -9.45 -6.18
N GLU A 255 -1.03 -9.62 -7.43
CA GLU A 255 -1.75 -10.82 -7.86
C GLU A 255 -1.00 -12.12 -7.59
N PRO A 256 0.34 -12.22 -7.74
CA PRO A 256 1.09 -13.45 -7.41
C PRO A 256 1.12 -13.81 -5.92
N ASN A 257 0.77 -12.89 -5.00
CA ASN A 257 0.81 -13.13 -3.56
C ASN A 257 -0.38 -14.00 -3.09
N LYS A 258 -0.43 -15.25 -3.55
CA LYS A 258 -1.51 -16.20 -3.27
C LYS A 258 -1.68 -16.46 -1.77
N ALA A 259 -0.58 -16.66 -1.05
CA ALA A 259 -0.63 -16.98 0.38
C ALA A 259 -1.34 -15.90 1.20
N MET A 260 -1.01 -14.63 0.97
CA MET A 260 -1.65 -13.52 1.69
C MET A 260 -3.12 -13.34 1.28
N ARG A 261 -3.44 -13.55 0.00
CA ARG A 261 -4.83 -13.50 -0.48
C ARG A 261 -5.70 -14.58 0.16
N GLU A 262 -5.18 -15.80 0.33
CA GLU A 262 -5.89 -16.88 1.01
C GLU A 262 -6.13 -16.57 2.49
N ILE A 263 -5.14 -15.97 3.19
CA ILE A 263 -5.32 -15.51 4.56
C ILE A 263 -6.42 -14.45 4.62
N ASN A 264 -6.38 -13.45 3.74
CA ASN A 264 -7.41 -12.40 3.70
C ASN A 264 -8.81 -12.99 3.46
N ALA A 265 -8.96 -13.89 2.49
CA ALA A 265 -10.24 -14.55 2.22
C ALA A 265 -10.77 -15.33 3.44
N LYS A 266 -9.90 -16.07 4.14
CA LYS A 266 -10.27 -16.79 5.38
C LYS A 266 -10.73 -15.83 6.49
N LEU A 267 -10.12 -14.64 6.58
CA LEU A 267 -10.51 -13.60 7.53
C LEU A 267 -11.82 -12.91 7.18
N GLY A 268 -12.34 -13.11 5.97
CA GLY A 268 -13.59 -12.52 5.50
C GLY A 268 -13.41 -11.22 4.70
N TYR A 269 -12.21 -10.96 4.18
CA TYR A 269 -12.03 -9.86 3.24
C TYR A 269 -12.73 -10.16 1.91
N GLU A 270 -13.52 -9.22 1.44
CA GLU A 270 -14.22 -9.26 0.15
C GLU A 270 -13.43 -8.50 -0.92
N PRO A 271 -13.34 -9.02 -2.16
CA PRO A 271 -12.58 -8.38 -3.20
C PRO A 271 -13.22 -7.07 -3.68
N LEU A 272 -12.39 -6.08 -3.94
CA LEU A 272 -12.71 -4.87 -4.70
C LEU A 272 -12.22 -5.01 -6.15
N PRO A 273 -12.71 -4.20 -7.09
CA PRO A 273 -12.17 -4.16 -8.44
C PRO A 273 -10.65 -3.93 -8.42
N ALA A 274 -9.92 -4.81 -9.08
CA ALA A 274 -8.47 -4.75 -9.14
C ALA A 274 -7.99 -3.41 -9.75
N ARG A 275 -6.82 -2.95 -9.33
CA ARG A 275 -6.09 -1.88 -9.99
C ARG A 275 -5.10 -2.47 -10.98
N VAL A 276 -5.37 -2.29 -12.27
CA VAL A 276 -4.49 -2.70 -13.36
C VAL A 276 -3.31 -1.75 -13.41
N GLN A 277 -2.10 -2.30 -13.38
CA GLN A 277 -0.84 -1.56 -13.52
C GLN A 277 -0.45 -1.56 -15.00
N LEU A 278 -0.16 -0.39 -15.51
CA LEU A 278 0.07 -0.12 -16.93
C LEU A 278 1.45 0.48 -17.12
N GLU A 279 2.10 0.11 -18.21
CA GLU A 279 3.39 0.63 -18.62
C GLU A 279 3.35 1.09 -20.07
N LYS A 280 4.00 2.21 -20.36
CA LYS A 280 4.31 2.69 -21.70
C LYS A 280 5.81 2.90 -21.83
N PRO A 281 6.55 2.13 -22.66
CA PRO A 281 7.94 2.42 -22.99
C PRO A 281 8.06 3.81 -23.64
N LEU A 282 9.10 4.56 -23.27
CA LEU A 282 9.41 5.86 -23.85
C LEU A 282 10.68 5.72 -24.70
N LEU A 283 10.56 6.10 -25.96
CA LEU A 283 11.70 6.14 -26.89
C LEU A 283 12.43 7.50 -26.71
N HIS A 284 13.74 7.48 -26.67
CA HIS A 284 14.61 8.64 -26.61
C HIS A 284 15.38 8.82 -27.89
#